data_d225e160751f1c212a138b7b213753e4
#
_entry.id   d225e160751f1c212a138b7b213753e4
#
_cell.length_a   1.000
_cell.length_b   1.000
_cell.length_c   1.000
_cell.angle_alpha   90.00
_cell.angle_beta   90.00
_cell.angle_gamma   90.00
#
_symmetry.space_group_name_H-M   'P 1'
#
loop_
_entity.id
_entity.type
_entity.pdbx_description
1 polymer ?
#
loop_
_entity_poly.entity_id
_entity_poly.type
_entity_poly.pdbx_seq_one_letter_code
_entity_poly.pdbx_strand_id
1 'polypeptide(L)'
;RIRGFSSENVAMMGADLKGEKDLLTLRIEGSGPLGGLLVTANGHGDVKGYAFNPDVMLPPNAQGKLDVGGSLDLGVLSVIKDIGLKEPYVGQTQLVTGEIAEDLTYYFATSEQVPSSVALGFLMNKDNTVRQAGGFIIQLLPGASDEIIDKIEAKLSGISSITALLNAGKTPEEILTDILGEFGLEILSKMPVQFHCDCDRSRVEKAIISI
;
A
#
# COMPACT_ATOMS: atom_id res chain seq x y z
N ARG A 1 12.77 6.23 -6.52
CA ARG A 1 13.02 5.65 -5.19
C ARG A 1 11.74 5.00 -4.68
N ILE A 2 11.79 3.72 -4.41
CA ILE A 2 10.63 2.84 -4.10
C ILE A 2 9.95 3.19 -2.75
N ARG A 3 10.56 4.03 -1.91
CA ARG A 3 10.04 4.36 -0.56
C ARG A 3 8.63 4.97 -0.54
N GLY A 4 8.24 5.73 -1.55
CA GLY A 4 6.91 6.35 -1.62
C GLY A 4 5.80 5.36 -1.98
N PHE A 5 6.14 4.34 -2.76
CA PHE A 5 5.18 3.43 -3.37
C PHE A 5 4.44 2.52 -2.38
N SER A 6 5.08 2.14 -1.30
CA SER A 6 4.49 1.27 -0.27
C SER A 6 3.86 2.03 0.88
N SER A 7 4.25 3.28 1.09
CA SER A 7 3.76 4.09 2.21
C SER A 7 2.26 4.39 2.12
N GLU A 8 1.75 4.60 0.92
CA GLU A 8 0.34 4.93 0.68
C GLU A 8 -0.59 3.76 0.95
N ASN A 9 -0.21 2.56 0.51
CA ASN A 9 -0.96 1.35 0.81
C ASN A 9 -1.03 1.09 2.29
N VAL A 10 0.10 1.19 2.96
CA VAL A 10 0.20 0.93 4.39
C VAL A 10 -0.57 1.99 5.17
N ALA A 11 -0.61 3.26 4.69
CA ALA A 11 -1.45 4.31 5.25
C ALA A 11 -2.94 3.98 5.11
N MET A 12 -3.39 3.56 3.92
CA MET A 12 -4.78 3.15 3.69
C MET A 12 -5.18 1.96 4.56
N MET A 13 -4.33 0.93 4.64
CA MET A 13 -4.56 -0.23 5.52
C MET A 13 -4.50 0.15 7.00
N GLY A 14 -3.63 1.10 7.38
CA GLY A 14 -3.51 1.62 8.74
C GLY A 14 -4.73 2.43 9.19
N ALA A 15 -5.46 3.04 8.26
CA ALA A 15 -6.68 3.81 8.56
C ALA A 15 -7.80 2.96 9.20
N ASP A 16 -7.78 1.65 9.01
CA ASP A 16 -8.73 0.71 9.62
C ASP A 16 -8.38 0.34 11.08
N LEU A 17 -7.21 0.72 11.56
CA LEU A 17 -6.81 0.47 12.93
C LEU A 17 -7.61 1.34 13.90
N LYS A 18 -8.13 0.74 14.98
CA LYS A 18 -9.06 1.41 15.91
C LYS A 18 -8.41 1.82 17.22
N GLY A 19 -7.34 1.14 17.61
CA GLY A 19 -6.64 1.41 18.86
C GLY A 19 -5.56 2.49 18.69
N GLU A 20 -5.40 3.37 19.66
CA GLU A 20 -4.39 4.44 19.64
C GLU A 20 -2.94 3.92 19.52
N LYS A 21 -2.70 2.68 19.94
CA LYS A 21 -1.38 2.04 19.91
C LYS A 21 -1.25 0.98 18.81
N ASP A 22 -2.32 0.76 18.07
CA ASP A 22 -2.31 -0.23 17.01
C ASP A 22 -1.30 0.14 15.94
N LEU A 23 -0.59 -0.86 15.44
CA LEU A 23 0.43 -0.69 14.41
C LEU A 23 0.26 -1.75 13.33
N LEU A 24 0.24 -1.31 12.09
CA LEU A 24 0.32 -2.18 10.94
C LEU A 24 1.72 -2.11 10.34
N THR A 25 2.32 -3.26 10.06
CA THR A 25 3.60 -3.37 9.38
C THR A 25 3.42 -4.19 8.11
N LEU A 26 3.75 -3.61 6.98
CA LEU A 26 3.96 -4.32 5.72
C LEU A 26 5.45 -4.60 5.57
N ARG A 27 5.80 -5.87 5.44
CA ARG A 27 7.16 -6.32 5.15
C ARG A 27 7.14 -7.13 3.85
N ILE A 28 7.97 -6.76 2.93
CA ILE A 28 8.22 -7.53 1.71
C ILE A 28 9.69 -7.93 1.72
N GLU A 29 9.96 -9.21 1.56
CA GLU A 29 11.30 -9.78 1.40
C GLU A 29 11.37 -10.41 0.03
N GLY A 30 12.40 -10.07 -0.73
CA GLY A 30 12.58 -10.55 -2.09
C GLY A 30 14.03 -10.97 -2.36
N SER A 31 14.21 -11.84 -3.34
CA SER A 31 15.52 -12.30 -3.80
C SER A 31 16.21 -11.31 -4.74
N GLY A 32 15.47 -10.32 -5.23
CA GLY A 32 15.96 -9.30 -6.13
C GLY A 32 16.89 -8.27 -5.46
N PRO A 33 17.47 -7.36 -6.23
CA PRO A 33 18.54 -6.45 -5.74
C PRO A 33 18.08 -5.49 -4.65
N LEU A 34 16.77 -5.22 -4.51
CA LEU A 34 16.21 -4.40 -3.42
C LEU A 34 16.29 -5.12 -2.07
N GLY A 35 16.27 -6.46 -2.06
CA GLY A 35 16.24 -7.32 -0.88
C GLY A 35 14.93 -7.26 -0.12
N GLY A 36 14.20 -6.17 -0.21
CA GLY A 36 12.91 -5.98 0.41
C GLY A 36 12.65 -4.57 0.91
N LEU A 37 11.53 -4.41 1.57
CA LEU A 37 11.12 -3.17 2.20
C LEU A 37 10.27 -3.45 3.45
N LEU A 38 10.28 -2.47 4.36
CA LEU A 38 9.45 -2.49 5.55
C LEU A 38 8.79 -1.12 5.70
N VAL A 39 7.47 -1.12 5.88
CA VAL A 39 6.69 0.11 6.12
C VAL A 39 5.72 -0.14 7.26
N THR A 40 5.60 0.83 8.14
CA THR A 40 4.62 0.81 9.23
C THR A 40 3.67 1.98 9.12
N ALA A 41 2.42 1.80 9.53
CA ALA A 41 1.45 2.86 9.72
C ALA A 41 0.64 2.62 11.00
N ASN A 42 0.16 3.72 11.58
CA ASN A 42 -0.79 3.71 12.70
C ASN A 42 -2.16 4.27 12.27
N GLY A 43 -3.15 4.20 13.15
CA GLY A 43 -4.49 4.72 12.92
C GLY A 43 -4.59 6.25 12.86
N HIS A 44 -3.50 6.97 13.08
CA HIS A 44 -3.44 8.45 13.02
C HIS A 44 -2.90 8.97 11.69
N GLY A 45 -2.55 8.10 10.76
CA GLY A 45 -1.98 8.46 9.46
C GLY A 45 -0.47 8.69 9.47
N ASP A 46 0.22 8.34 10.55
CA ASP A 46 1.68 8.39 10.59
C ASP A 46 2.26 7.17 9.91
N VAL A 47 3.15 7.40 8.95
CA VAL A 47 3.79 6.34 8.15
C VAL A 47 5.30 6.50 8.21
N LYS A 48 6.01 5.38 8.37
CA LYS A 48 7.47 5.34 8.24
C LYS A 48 7.89 4.03 7.59
N GLY A 49 9.06 4.04 6.91
CA GLY A 49 9.56 2.84 6.29
C GLY A 49 10.92 3.02 5.64
N TYR A 50 11.49 1.89 5.24
CA TYR A 50 12.77 1.86 4.54
C TYR A 50 12.84 0.68 3.56
N ALA A 51 13.69 0.82 2.55
CA ALA A 51 14.11 -0.27 1.69
C ALA A 51 15.40 -0.88 2.23
N PHE A 52 15.58 -2.20 2.11
CA PHE A 52 16.77 -2.89 2.61
C PHE A 52 18.02 -2.46 1.84
N ASN A 53 17.90 -2.36 0.52
CA ASN A 53 18.94 -1.77 -0.31
C ASN A 53 18.36 -0.56 -1.10
N PRO A 54 18.53 0.67 -0.62
CA PRO A 54 17.94 1.86 -1.26
C PRO A 54 18.67 2.31 -2.53
N ASP A 55 19.86 1.78 -2.82
CA ASP A 55 20.73 2.24 -3.90
C ASP A 55 20.58 1.40 -5.19
N VAL A 56 19.49 0.65 -5.29
CA VAL A 56 19.16 -0.15 -6.48
C VAL A 56 18.84 0.76 -7.65
N MET A 57 19.50 0.50 -8.78
CA MET A 57 19.23 1.11 -10.07
C MET A 57 18.95 0.01 -11.09
N LEU A 58 17.74 -0.02 -11.61
CA LEU A 58 17.32 -0.91 -12.67
C LEU A 58 16.88 -0.10 -13.90
N PRO A 59 17.05 -0.63 -15.11
CA PRO A 59 16.44 -0.04 -16.29
C PRO A 59 14.90 -0.07 -16.16
N PRO A 60 14.18 0.79 -16.88
CA PRO A 60 12.73 0.69 -16.97
C PRO A 60 12.30 -0.68 -17.47
N ASN A 61 11.12 -1.14 -17.02
CA ASN A 61 10.50 -2.35 -17.53
C ASN A 61 10.07 -2.19 -19.01
N ALA A 62 9.53 -3.24 -19.63
CA ALA A 62 9.11 -3.25 -21.02
C ALA A 62 8.05 -2.18 -21.37
N GLN A 63 7.31 -1.67 -20.38
CA GLN A 63 6.33 -0.60 -20.50
C GLN A 63 6.93 0.81 -20.24
N GLY A 64 8.24 0.92 -20.03
CA GLY A 64 8.91 2.17 -19.72
C GLY A 64 8.64 2.70 -18.30
N LYS A 65 8.14 1.86 -17.40
CA LYS A 65 7.87 2.16 -15.99
C LYS A 65 9.01 1.67 -15.09
N LEU A 66 9.00 2.13 -13.83
CA LEU A 66 9.91 1.61 -12.81
C LEU A 66 9.70 0.10 -12.66
N ASP A 67 10.76 -0.67 -12.75
CA ASP A 67 10.73 -2.14 -12.62
C ASP A 67 10.74 -2.55 -11.15
N VAL A 68 9.57 -2.48 -10.52
CA VAL A 68 9.38 -2.87 -9.12
C VAL A 68 9.47 -4.39 -8.99
N GLY A 69 8.80 -5.12 -9.89
CA GLY A 69 8.83 -6.59 -9.92
C GLY A 69 10.25 -7.13 -10.03
N GLY A 70 11.04 -6.63 -10.99
CA GLY A 70 12.43 -7.04 -11.14
C GLY A 70 13.33 -6.62 -9.96
N SER A 71 12.96 -5.59 -9.20
CA SER A 71 13.70 -5.19 -8.00
C SER A 71 13.46 -6.09 -6.79
N LEU A 72 12.30 -6.72 -6.69
CA LEU A 72 11.90 -7.62 -5.61
C LEU A 72 12.13 -9.08 -5.96
N ASP A 73 11.80 -9.46 -7.21
CA ASP A 73 11.88 -10.84 -7.72
C ASP A 73 11.03 -11.80 -6.86
N LEU A 74 11.45 -13.05 -6.68
CA LEU A 74 10.75 -14.02 -5.84
C LEU A 74 10.80 -13.59 -4.37
N GLY A 75 9.67 -13.69 -3.68
CA GLY A 75 9.65 -13.22 -2.31
C GLY A 75 8.35 -13.49 -1.56
N VAL A 76 8.27 -12.90 -0.36
CA VAL A 76 7.15 -13.02 0.56
C VAL A 76 6.68 -11.64 0.98
N LEU A 77 5.37 -11.41 0.92
CA LEU A 77 4.68 -10.29 1.49
C LEU A 77 4.07 -10.70 2.83
N SER A 78 4.37 -9.95 3.88
CA SER A 78 3.85 -10.15 5.23
C SER A 78 3.14 -8.90 5.72
N VAL A 79 1.92 -9.05 6.22
CA VAL A 79 1.18 -8.00 6.91
C VAL A 79 1.08 -8.38 8.38
N ILE A 80 1.63 -7.54 9.24
CA ILE A 80 1.66 -7.73 10.68
C ILE A 80 0.79 -6.66 11.32
N LYS A 81 -0.24 -7.08 12.06
CA LYS A 81 -1.14 -6.17 12.78
C LYS A 81 -0.93 -6.37 14.29
N ASP A 82 -0.26 -5.42 14.92
CA ASP A 82 -0.15 -5.35 16.39
C ASP A 82 -1.31 -4.51 16.92
N ILE A 83 -2.29 -5.19 17.47
CA ILE A 83 -3.53 -4.61 18.01
C ILE A 83 -3.65 -4.83 19.52
N GLY A 84 -2.51 -4.94 20.20
CA GLY A 84 -2.44 -5.11 21.66
C GLY A 84 -2.75 -6.51 22.14
N LEU A 85 -2.78 -7.52 21.27
CA LEU A 85 -2.88 -8.93 21.67
C LEU A 85 -1.52 -9.46 22.17
N LYS A 86 -1.54 -10.62 22.80
CA LYS A 86 -0.31 -11.28 23.30
C LYS A 86 0.72 -11.51 22.18
N GLU A 87 0.23 -11.84 21.00
CA GLU A 87 1.02 -11.98 19.78
C GLU A 87 0.33 -11.19 18.65
N PRO A 88 1.09 -10.50 17.79
CA PRO A 88 0.51 -9.81 16.66
C PRO A 88 -0.09 -10.79 15.66
N TYR A 89 -1.13 -10.38 14.95
CA TYR A 89 -1.63 -11.13 13.79
C TYR A 89 -0.63 -11.01 12.65
N VAL A 90 -0.31 -12.12 12.01
CA VAL A 90 0.59 -12.17 10.85
C VAL A 90 -0.07 -12.92 9.70
N GLY A 91 -0.38 -12.20 8.63
CA GLY A 91 -0.79 -12.79 7.36
C GLY A 91 0.37 -12.76 6.36
N GLN A 92 0.54 -13.81 5.57
CA GLN A 92 1.63 -13.93 4.61
C GLN A 92 1.16 -14.53 3.28
N THR A 93 1.75 -14.04 2.18
CA THR A 93 1.61 -14.64 0.85
C THR A 93 2.93 -14.57 0.11
N GLN A 94 3.12 -15.45 -0.87
CA GLN A 94 4.21 -15.32 -1.81
C GLN A 94 3.94 -14.16 -2.76
N LEU A 95 4.98 -13.48 -3.22
CA LEU A 95 4.86 -12.54 -4.31
C LEU A 95 4.52 -13.30 -5.60
N VAL A 96 3.50 -12.84 -6.31
CA VAL A 96 3.04 -13.42 -7.57
C VAL A 96 3.68 -12.69 -8.75
N THR A 97 3.70 -11.36 -8.70
CA THR A 97 4.22 -10.52 -9.77
C THR A 97 5.36 -9.61 -9.32
N GLY A 98 5.53 -9.39 -8.01
CA GLY A 98 6.42 -8.38 -7.46
C GLY A 98 5.86 -6.94 -7.59
N GLU A 99 4.73 -6.76 -8.26
CA GLU A 99 4.02 -5.48 -8.32
C GLU A 99 3.13 -5.33 -7.07
N ILE A 100 3.44 -4.37 -6.21
CA ILE A 100 2.87 -4.27 -4.85
C ILE A 100 1.34 -4.23 -4.84
N ALA A 101 0.70 -3.55 -5.81
CA ALA A 101 -0.76 -3.47 -5.88
C ALA A 101 -1.40 -4.84 -6.18
N GLU A 102 -0.82 -5.59 -7.11
CA GLU A 102 -1.29 -6.91 -7.50
C GLU A 102 -1.07 -7.92 -6.37
N ASP A 103 0.10 -7.90 -5.75
CA ASP A 103 0.43 -8.79 -4.64
C ASP A 103 -0.40 -8.50 -3.38
N LEU A 104 -0.76 -7.23 -3.13
CA LEU A 104 -1.71 -6.88 -2.06
C LEU A 104 -3.14 -7.33 -2.40
N THR A 105 -3.56 -7.21 -3.64
CA THR A 105 -4.86 -7.75 -4.09
C THR A 105 -4.91 -9.26 -3.84
N TYR A 106 -3.85 -9.97 -4.19
CA TYR A 106 -3.72 -11.40 -3.94
C TYR A 106 -3.71 -11.73 -2.43
N TYR A 107 -2.99 -10.93 -1.63
CA TYR A 107 -2.95 -11.06 -0.18
C TYR A 107 -4.36 -10.94 0.45
N PHE A 108 -5.11 -9.91 0.09
CA PHE A 108 -6.47 -9.73 0.61
C PHE A 108 -7.37 -10.91 0.25
N ALA A 109 -7.29 -11.40 -0.97
CA ALA A 109 -8.11 -12.52 -1.43
C ALA A 109 -7.74 -13.84 -0.73
N THR A 110 -6.46 -14.13 -0.53
CA THR A 110 -5.98 -15.44 -0.08
C THR A 110 -5.75 -15.51 1.42
N SER A 111 -5.24 -14.46 2.04
CA SER A 111 -4.93 -14.42 3.48
C SER A 111 -6.07 -13.85 4.31
N GLU A 112 -6.67 -12.73 3.89
CA GLU A 112 -7.77 -12.11 4.62
C GLU A 112 -9.16 -12.58 4.14
N GLN A 113 -9.22 -13.28 3.00
CA GLN A 113 -10.45 -13.79 2.38
C GLN A 113 -11.47 -12.67 2.07
N VAL A 114 -10.97 -11.49 1.75
CA VAL A 114 -11.77 -10.32 1.37
C VAL A 114 -11.49 -10.01 -0.10
N PRO A 115 -12.48 -10.17 -1.00
CA PRO A 115 -12.35 -9.77 -2.38
C PRO A 115 -12.05 -8.27 -2.46
N SER A 116 -10.90 -7.93 -3.03
CA SER A 116 -10.39 -6.56 -3.03
C SER A 116 -9.80 -6.19 -4.38
N SER A 117 -9.85 -4.90 -4.68
CA SER A 117 -9.09 -4.30 -5.78
C SER A 117 -8.17 -3.23 -5.22
N VAL A 118 -6.88 -3.37 -5.48
CA VAL A 118 -5.86 -2.40 -5.07
C VAL A 118 -5.28 -1.76 -6.32
N ALA A 119 -5.27 -0.45 -6.36
CA ALA A 119 -4.64 0.29 -7.45
C ALA A 119 -3.74 1.39 -6.87
N LEU A 120 -2.55 1.51 -7.45
CA LEU A 120 -1.52 2.45 -7.03
C LEU A 120 -0.98 3.24 -8.20
N GLY A 121 -0.70 4.49 -7.95
CA GLY A 121 -0.08 5.36 -8.92
C GLY A 121 1.05 6.18 -8.30
N PHE A 122 2.19 6.21 -8.97
CA PHE A 122 3.37 6.94 -8.53
C PHE A 122 4.02 7.67 -9.70
N LEU A 123 4.16 8.97 -9.58
CA LEU A 123 4.79 9.82 -10.58
C LEU A 123 6.04 10.47 -10.02
N MET A 124 7.11 10.40 -10.78
CA MET A 124 8.39 11.03 -10.45
C MET A 124 8.68 12.24 -11.34
N ASN A 125 9.31 13.22 -10.78
CA ASN A 125 9.97 14.28 -11.53
C ASN A 125 11.30 13.79 -12.14
N LYS A 126 11.83 14.55 -13.10
CA LYS A 126 13.13 14.24 -13.73
C LYS A 126 14.32 14.26 -12.75
N ASP A 127 14.19 14.96 -11.62
CA ASP A 127 15.18 15.04 -10.55
C ASP A 127 15.06 13.91 -9.52
N ASN A 128 14.27 12.87 -9.82
CA ASN A 128 13.97 11.75 -8.94
C ASN A 128 13.24 12.11 -7.64
N THR A 129 12.57 13.26 -7.58
CA THR A 129 11.62 13.56 -6.51
C THR A 129 10.23 13.02 -6.84
N VAL A 130 9.44 12.68 -5.82
CA VAL A 130 8.04 12.28 -5.99
C VAL A 130 7.24 13.50 -6.41
N ARG A 131 6.57 13.41 -7.57
CA ARG A 131 5.67 14.45 -8.06
C ARG A 131 4.27 14.27 -7.48
N GLN A 132 3.75 13.07 -7.60
CA GLN A 132 2.45 12.65 -7.09
C GLN A 132 2.49 11.16 -6.77
N ALA A 133 1.71 10.78 -5.78
CA ALA A 133 1.53 9.43 -5.38
C ALA A 133 0.12 9.27 -4.82
N GLY A 134 -0.54 8.15 -5.05
CA GLY A 134 -1.89 7.88 -4.59
C GLY A 134 -2.43 6.55 -5.10
N GLY A 135 -3.59 6.18 -4.59
CA GLY A 135 -4.21 4.93 -4.95
C GLY A 135 -5.54 4.75 -4.24
N PHE A 136 -6.07 3.55 -4.36
CA PHE A 136 -7.26 3.15 -3.60
C PHE A 136 -7.18 1.66 -3.25
N ILE A 137 -7.93 1.30 -2.21
CA ILE A 137 -8.29 -0.08 -1.87
C ILE A 137 -9.82 -0.12 -1.85
N ILE A 138 -10.41 -0.94 -2.71
CA ILE A 138 -11.85 -1.21 -2.74
C ILE A 138 -12.04 -2.65 -2.28
N GLN A 139 -12.89 -2.84 -1.28
CA GLN A 139 -13.18 -4.15 -0.71
C GLN A 139 -14.67 -4.43 -0.76
N LEU A 140 -15.03 -5.64 -1.15
CA LEU A 140 -16.41 -6.08 -1.16
C LEU A 140 -16.81 -6.55 0.24
N LEU A 141 -17.91 -6.02 0.73
CA LEU A 141 -18.51 -6.50 1.97
C LEU A 141 -19.29 -7.81 1.71
N PRO A 142 -19.41 -8.69 2.72
CA PRO A 142 -20.20 -9.91 2.61
C PRO A 142 -21.64 -9.60 2.21
N GLY A 143 -22.14 -10.30 1.20
CA GLY A 143 -23.52 -10.13 0.69
C GLY A 143 -23.66 -9.12 -0.44
N ALA A 144 -22.57 -8.58 -0.98
CA ALA A 144 -22.62 -7.83 -2.24
C ALA A 144 -23.21 -8.70 -3.36
N SER A 145 -24.16 -8.15 -4.14
CA SER A 145 -24.76 -8.88 -5.25
C SER A 145 -23.81 -8.96 -6.45
N ASP A 146 -23.91 -10.05 -7.21
CA ASP A 146 -23.10 -10.24 -8.43
C ASP A 146 -23.27 -9.07 -9.40
N GLU A 147 -24.47 -8.49 -9.50
CA GLU A 147 -24.72 -7.33 -10.35
C GLU A 147 -23.90 -6.10 -9.95
N ILE A 148 -23.71 -5.85 -8.65
CA ILE A 148 -22.89 -4.75 -8.14
C ILE A 148 -21.40 -5.06 -8.42
N ILE A 149 -20.99 -6.30 -8.23
CA ILE A 149 -19.61 -6.76 -8.48
C ILE A 149 -19.27 -6.53 -9.95
N ASP A 150 -20.07 -7.03 -10.87
CA ASP A 150 -19.87 -6.88 -12.33
C ASP A 150 -19.77 -5.41 -12.75
N LYS A 151 -20.61 -4.54 -12.18
CA LYS A 151 -20.57 -3.11 -12.47
C LYS A 151 -19.28 -2.45 -11.96
N ILE A 152 -18.85 -2.78 -10.75
CA ILE A 152 -17.60 -2.26 -10.18
C ILE A 152 -16.41 -2.74 -11.02
N GLU A 153 -16.36 -4.01 -11.39
CA GLU A 153 -15.30 -4.56 -12.24
C GLU A 153 -15.25 -3.88 -13.61
N ALA A 154 -16.41 -3.65 -14.23
CA ALA A 154 -16.49 -2.91 -15.49
C ALA A 154 -15.95 -1.48 -15.37
N LYS A 155 -16.26 -0.78 -14.26
CA LYS A 155 -15.73 0.55 -13.97
C LYS A 155 -14.22 0.54 -13.76
N LEU A 156 -13.72 -0.39 -12.96
CA LEU A 156 -12.28 -0.53 -12.68
C LEU A 156 -11.49 -0.85 -13.95
N SER A 157 -12.02 -1.73 -14.81
CA SER A 157 -11.40 -2.07 -16.11
C SER A 157 -11.35 -0.89 -17.07
N GLY A 158 -12.24 0.09 -16.92
CA GLY A 158 -12.27 1.33 -17.72
C GLY A 158 -11.26 2.39 -17.26
N ILE A 159 -10.60 2.20 -16.11
CA ILE A 159 -9.61 3.16 -15.60
C ILE A 159 -8.28 2.93 -16.32
N SER A 160 -7.83 3.92 -17.09
CA SER A 160 -6.58 3.83 -17.85
C SER A 160 -5.34 3.67 -16.97
N SER A 161 -5.24 4.46 -15.92
CA SER A 161 -4.24 4.32 -14.85
C SER A 161 -4.49 5.36 -13.73
N ILE A 162 -4.15 5.00 -12.50
CA ILE A 162 -4.16 5.94 -11.36
C ILE A 162 -3.20 7.10 -11.61
N THR A 163 -2.04 6.85 -12.21
CA THR A 163 -1.07 7.90 -12.54
C THR A 163 -1.64 8.93 -13.51
N ALA A 164 -2.49 8.53 -14.47
CA ALA A 164 -3.14 9.47 -15.37
C ALA A 164 -4.16 10.37 -14.63
N LEU A 165 -4.94 9.80 -13.71
CA LEU A 165 -5.90 10.54 -12.89
C LEU A 165 -5.20 11.55 -11.98
N LEU A 166 -4.12 11.13 -11.30
CA LEU A 166 -3.30 12.00 -10.46
C LEU A 166 -2.63 13.11 -11.28
N ASN A 167 -2.11 12.79 -12.48
CA ASN A 167 -1.49 13.78 -13.36
C ASN A 167 -2.50 14.81 -13.89
N ALA A 168 -3.77 14.42 -14.02
CA ALA A 168 -4.87 15.34 -14.34
C ALA A 168 -5.28 16.24 -13.16
N GLY A 169 -4.67 16.06 -11.98
CA GLY A 169 -4.94 16.85 -10.78
C GLY A 169 -6.19 16.43 -10.02
N LYS A 170 -6.72 15.23 -10.28
CA LYS A 170 -7.90 14.74 -9.55
C LYS A 170 -7.58 14.49 -8.08
N THR A 171 -8.51 14.90 -7.22
CA THR A 171 -8.47 14.61 -5.79
C THR A 171 -8.89 13.16 -5.51
N PRO A 172 -8.56 12.59 -4.36
CA PRO A 172 -9.03 11.25 -3.96
C PRO A 172 -10.55 11.12 -4.03
N GLU A 173 -11.29 12.15 -3.61
CA GLU A 173 -12.75 12.18 -3.65
C GLU A 173 -13.30 12.15 -5.08
N GLU A 174 -12.67 12.88 -5.99
CA GLU A 174 -13.05 12.87 -7.41
C GLU A 174 -12.78 11.51 -8.04
N ILE A 175 -11.67 10.87 -7.71
CA ILE A 175 -11.35 9.51 -8.17
C ILE A 175 -12.38 8.51 -7.65
N LEU A 176 -12.70 8.55 -6.35
CA LEU A 176 -13.73 7.68 -5.77
C LEU A 176 -15.11 7.95 -6.35
N THR A 177 -15.45 9.21 -6.64
CA THR A 177 -16.72 9.59 -7.27
C THR A 177 -16.84 9.04 -8.69
N ASP A 178 -15.76 9.08 -9.47
CA ASP A 178 -15.73 8.52 -10.83
C ASP A 178 -15.97 7.00 -10.82
N ILE A 179 -15.44 6.30 -9.82
CA ILE A 179 -15.53 4.84 -9.71
C ILE A 179 -16.85 4.41 -9.05
N LEU A 180 -17.19 5.01 -7.92
CA LEU A 180 -18.24 4.53 -7.02
C LEU A 180 -19.45 5.46 -6.92
N GLY A 181 -19.45 6.63 -7.59
CA GLY A 181 -20.50 7.63 -7.44
C GLY A 181 -21.91 7.11 -7.75
N GLU A 182 -22.05 6.24 -8.75
CA GLU A 182 -23.35 5.65 -9.12
C GLU A 182 -23.89 4.63 -8.11
N PHE A 183 -23.03 4.17 -7.18
CA PHE A 183 -23.41 3.23 -6.11
C PHE A 183 -23.78 3.91 -4.80
N GLY A 184 -23.91 5.24 -4.80
CA GLY A 184 -24.26 6.01 -3.61
C GLY A 184 -23.05 6.23 -2.67
N LEU A 185 -21.91 6.61 -3.25
CA LEU A 185 -20.68 6.90 -2.47
C LEU A 185 -20.96 7.87 -1.33
N GLU A 186 -20.58 7.49 -0.12
CA GLU A 186 -20.57 8.32 1.07
C GLU A 186 -19.15 8.43 1.62
N ILE A 187 -18.65 9.66 1.80
CA ILE A 187 -17.34 9.93 2.38
C ILE A 187 -17.49 10.03 3.89
N LEU A 188 -17.10 8.99 4.60
CA LEU A 188 -17.27 8.89 6.06
C LEU A 188 -16.24 9.73 6.82
N SER A 189 -15.00 9.76 6.36
CA SER A 189 -13.93 10.51 7.04
C SER A 189 -12.80 10.90 6.10
N LYS A 190 -11.99 11.86 6.54
CA LYS A 190 -10.74 12.25 5.91
C LYS A 190 -9.66 12.34 6.98
N MET A 191 -8.50 11.77 6.70
CA MET A 191 -7.38 11.77 7.62
C MET A 191 -6.13 12.28 6.89
N PRO A 192 -5.40 13.25 7.48
CA PRO A 192 -4.10 13.64 6.95
C PRO A 192 -3.10 12.49 7.15
N VAL A 193 -2.26 12.27 6.15
CA VAL A 193 -1.19 11.26 6.21
C VAL A 193 0.15 11.97 6.15
N GLN A 194 1.08 11.55 6.99
CA GLN A 194 2.41 12.14 7.05
C GLN A 194 3.50 11.09 7.28
N PHE A 195 4.70 11.38 6.78
CA PHE A 195 5.87 10.66 7.24
C PHE A 195 6.23 11.13 8.65
N HIS A 196 6.20 10.20 9.60
CA HIS A 196 6.56 10.48 10.99
C HIS A 196 7.53 9.42 11.52
N CYS A 197 8.72 9.85 11.92
CA CYS A 197 9.69 8.99 12.57
C CYS A 197 9.84 9.42 14.04
N ASP A 198 9.34 8.58 14.92
CA ASP A 198 9.43 8.74 16.37
C ASP A 198 10.69 8.11 16.99
N CYS A 199 11.74 7.94 16.17
CA CYS A 199 13.02 7.43 16.61
C CYS A 199 13.72 8.50 17.46
N ASP A 200 13.88 8.22 18.74
CA ASP A 200 14.67 9.01 19.66
C ASP A 200 15.83 8.19 20.27
N ARG A 201 16.77 8.89 20.91
CA ARG A 201 17.91 8.27 21.55
C ARG A 201 17.48 7.28 22.65
N SER A 202 16.47 7.59 23.42
CA SER A 202 16.02 6.75 24.54
C SER A 202 15.44 5.42 24.06
N ARG A 203 14.76 5.41 22.91
CA ARG A 203 14.28 4.18 22.27
C ARG A 203 15.41 3.31 21.75
N VAL A 204 16.42 3.92 21.14
CA VAL A 204 17.61 3.21 20.67
C VAL A 204 18.38 2.61 21.85
N GLU A 205 18.56 3.37 22.93
CA GLU A 205 19.22 2.90 24.15
C GLU A 205 18.46 1.69 24.77
N LYS A 206 17.13 1.76 24.84
CA LYS A 206 16.31 0.62 25.33
C LYS A 206 16.45 -0.61 24.44
N ALA A 207 16.46 -0.44 23.11
CA ALA A 207 16.65 -1.56 22.19
C ALA A 207 18.02 -2.21 22.36
N ILE A 208 19.10 -1.43 22.55
CA ILE A 208 20.45 -1.96 22.79
C ILE A 208 20.52 -2.69 24.12
N ILE A 209 19.86 -2.19 25.18
CA ILE A 209 19.87 -2.82 26.51
C ILE A 209 19.08 -4.14 26.51
N SER A 210 18.12 -4.32 25.57
CA SER A 210 17.27 -5.52 25.49
C SER A 210 17.90 -6.68 24.71
N ILE A 211 19.07 -6.48 24.12
CA ILE A 211 19.88 -7.49 23.42
C ILE A 211 20.89 -8.13 24.41
#